data_5632ebd4acb77ec80dbaef8096be4e69
#
_entry.id   5632ebd4acb77ec80dbaef8096be4e69
#
_cell.length_a   1.000
_cell.length_b   1.000
_cell.length_c   1.000
_cell.angle_alpha   90.00
_cell.angle_beta   90.00
_cell.angle_gamma   90.00
#
_symmetry.space_group_name_H-M   'P 1'
#
loop_
_entity.id
_entity.type
_entity.pdbx_description
1 polymer ?
#
loop_
_entity_poly.entity_id
_entity_poly.type
_entity_poly.pdbx_seq_one_letter_code
_entity_poly.pdbx_strand_id
1 'polypeptide(L)'
;MCNRRFTVNPFEELTLSAEDQAKLINIADAIVFAKVKEYEEYLHNDKRVDLARWKKFSSSGSTTTYLERKNSNPESNMPESLMVGPLPGSLDENMFGLMSPTLESIRIKASYLNDFSAAAILATVVEPKVDDPFRSVLVKWMEIDIPGASLGIVRNRDYVYLESSGVMHTKSGEHLGYHVFHSVNFPQTHKLPSRIRGNMSFCCIFRQEGPDKTDIRGTGIMDPGGDMIRVMAVMGMVQATMAGLKYSYCGQMKKLAWLLEQKHAEFREKGAPVTGTGCVTCSKAIKTSRLGKSSSVCKLCFGALCGSCKVSKKLSFIAPDLELSQRKVSFCVKCLLEATKMDTLEAARQ
;
A
#
# COMPACT_ATOMS: atom_id res chain seq x y z
N MET A 1 7.18 -7.31 -22.78
CA MET A 1 5.91 -6.59 -22.95
C MET A 1 5.94 -5.43 -21.97
N CYS A 2 5.99 -4.20 -22.48
CA CYS A 2 6.00 -3.00 -21.66
C CYS A 2 4.61 -2.86 -21.01
N ASN A 3 4.57 -3.00 -19.70
CA ASN A 3 3.32 -3.00 -18.94
C ASN A 3 2.79 -1.56 -18.90
N ARG A 4 1.95 -1.15 -19.84
CA ARG A 4 1.19 0.11 -19.80
C ARG A 4 0.11 0.02 -18.71
N ARG A 5 0.52 -0.19 -17.46
CA ARG A 5 -0.40 -0.29 -16.31
C ARG A 5 -1.05 1.03 -15.91
N PHE A 6 -0.57 2.14 -16.43
CA PHE A 6 -1.03 3.46 -16.03
C PHE A 6 -1.34 4.28 -17.27
N THR A 7 -2.61 4.46 -17.54
CA THR A 7 -3.11 5.36 -18.55
C THR A 7 -3.21 6.79 -18.00
N VAL A 8 -3.38 7.73 -18.89
CA VAL A 8 -3.73 9.11 -18.54
C VAL A 8 -5.11 9.10 -17.85
N ASN A 9 -5.32 10.06 -16.92
CA ASN A 9 -6.64 10.31 -16.32
C ASN A 9 -7.73 10.31 -17.41
N PRO A 10 -8.77 9.43 -17.30
CA PRO A 10 -9.81 9.34 -18.32
C PRO A 10 -10.90 10.42 -18.20
N PHE A 11 -10.81 11.32 -17.23
CA PHE A 11 -11.78 12.36 -16.94
C PHE A 11 -11.20 13.75 -17.16
N GLU A 12 -12.09 14.73 -17.30
CA GLU A 12 -11.74 16.14 -17.19
C GLU A 12 -11.25 16.48 -15.78
N GLU A 13 -10.65 17.64 -15.64
CA GLU A 13 -10.15 18.11 -14.34
C GLU A 13 -11.31 18.25 -13.35
N LEU A 14 -11.16 17.61 -12.19
CA LEU A 14 -12.13 17.67 -11.12
C LEU A 14 -11.82 18.85 -10.19
N THR A 15 -12.58 19.93 -10.35
CA THR A 15 -12.50 21.08 -9.46
C THR A 15 -13.52 20.93 -8.32
N LEU A 16 -13.04 20.91 -7.07
CA LEU A 16 -13.87 20.79 -5.88
C LEU A 16 -14.07 22.15 -5.21
N SER A 17 -15.31 22.49 -4.91
CA SER A 17 -15.61 23.65 -4.05
C SER A 17 -15.11 23.41 -2.60
N ALA A 18 -14.95 24.47 -1.82
CA ALA A 18 -14.60 24.34 -0.40
C ALA A 18 -15.66 23.52 0.37
N GLU A 19 -16.93 23.64 -0.02
CA GLU A 19 -18.04 22.86 0.57
C GLU A 19 -17.90 21.37 0.22
N ASP A 20 -17.55 21.01 -1.03
CA ASP A 20 -17.35 19.62 -1.43
C ASP A 20 -16.12 19.01 -0.72
N GLN A 21 -15.03 19.77 -0.59
CA GLN A 21 -13.86 19.35 0.18
C GLN A 21 -14.21 19.07 1.65
N ALA A 22 -14.97 19.96 2.29
CA ALA A 22 -15.43 19.78 3.67
C ALA A 22 -16.35 18.54 3.81
N LYS A 23 -17.25 18.30 2.85
CA LYS A 23 -18.11 17.11 2.84
C LYS A 23 -17.28 15.83 2.73
N LEU A 24 -16.26 15.80 1.86
CA LEU A 24 -15.39 14.64 1.71
C LEU A 24 -14.59 14.32 2.98
N ILE A 25 -14.06 15.34 3.65
CA ILE A 25 -13.39 15.18 4.95
C ILE A 25 -14.36 14.62 5.99
N ASN A 26 -15.56 15.19 6.09
CA ASN A 26 -16.58 14.74 7.04
C ASN A 26 -17.02 13.28 6.80
N ILE A 27 -17.13 12.86 5.53
CA ILE A 27 -17.44 11.46 5.18
C ILE A 27 -16.32 10.54 5.66
N ALA A 28 -15.05 10.87 5.37
CA ALA A 28 -13.91 10.09 5.80
C ALA A 28 -13.85 9.98 7.34
N ASP A 29 -13.98 11.09 8.03
CA ASP A 29 -13.89 11.17 9.50
C ASP A 29 -15.04 10.40 10.16
N ALA A 30 -16.26 10.47 9.63
CA ALA A 30 -17.41 9.70 10.13
C ALA A 30 -17.19 8.19 10.00
N ILE A 31 -16.64 7.74 8.86
CA ILE A 31 -16.29 6.32 8.65
C ILE A 31 -15.20 5.88 9.64
N VAL A 32 -14.13 6.68 9.78
CA VAL A 32 -13.04 6.38 10.73
C VAL A 32 -13.58 6.29 12.14
N PHE A 33 -14.36 7.27 12.58
CA PHE A 33 -14.92 7.30 13.94
C PHE A 33 -15.78 6.06 14.23
N ALA A 34 -16.65 5.68 13.30
CA ALA A 34 -17.47 4.47 13.45
C ALA A 34 -16.61 3.21 13.55
N LYS A 35 -15.56 3.10 12.73
CA LYS A 35 -14.69 1.91 12.71
C LYS A 35 -13.71 1.86 13.88
N VAL A 36 -13.30 2.99 14.43
CA VAL A 36 -12.54 3.04 15.69
C VAL A 36 -13.38 2.52 16.84
N LYS A 37 -14.65 2.93 16.94
CA LYS A 37 -15.57 2.40 17.95
C LYS A 37 -15.74 0.88 17.85
N GLU A 38 -15.97 0.35 16.64
CA GLU A 38 -16.01 -1.10 16.41
C GLU A 38 -14.69 -1.80 16.76
N TYR A 39 -13.55 -1.12 16.59
CA TYR A 39 -12.24 -1.67 16.95
C TYR A 39 -12.06 -1.70 18.47
N GLU A 40 -12.47 -0.65 19.18
CA GLU A 40 -12.47 -0.62 20.65
C GLU A 40 -13.35 -1.73 21.25
N GLU A 41 -14.54 -1.94 20.69
CA GLU A 41 -15.43 -3.05 21.09
C GLU A 41 -14.75 -4.43 20.85
N TYR A 42 -14.05 -4.59 19.72
CA TYR A 42 -13.29 -5.80 19.40
C TYR A 42 -12.15 -6.04 20.41
N LEU A 43 -11.44 -4.99 20.83
CA LEU A 43 -10.41 -5.08 21.86
C LEU A 43 -10.99 -5.47 23.23
N HIS A 44 -12.11 -4.88 23.63
CA HIS A 44 -12.81 -5.23 24.88
C HIS A 44 -13.30 -6.68 24.91
N ASN A 45 -13.58 -7.27 23.75
CA ASN A 45 -13.98 -8.66 23.60
C ASN A 45 -12.79 -9.61 23.37
N ASP A 46 -11.59 -9.30 23.87
CA ASP A 46 -10.37 -10.10 23.74
C ASP A 46 -10.04 -10.45 22.28
N LYS A 47 -10.35 -9.57 21.34
CA LYS A 47 -10.17 -9.76 19.89
C LYS A 47 -10.91 -10.98 19.34
N ARG A 48 -12.01 -11.37 19.95
CA ARG A 48 -12.84 -12.47 19.47
C ARG A 48 -13.73 -12.02 18.32
N VAL A 49 -13.73 -12.82 17.26
CA VAL A 49 -14.64 -12.64 16.13
C VAL A 49 -15.93 -13.40 16.39
N ASP A 50 -17.07 -12.73 16.29
CA ASP A 50 -18.38 -13.36 16.40
C ASP A 50 -18.61 -14.30 15.21
N LEU A 51 -18.49 -15.60 15.43
CA LEU A 51 -18.67 -16.61 14.41
C LEU A 51 -20.16 -16.85 14.04
N ALA A 52 -21.11 -16.29 14.80
CA ALA A 52 -22.52 -16.28 14.39
C ALA A 52 -22.75 -15.31 13.24
N ARG A 53 -22.06 -14.16 13.25
CA ARG A 53 -22.07 -13.17 12.16
C ARG A 53 -21.06 -13.50 11.05
N TRP A 54 -19.85 -13.92 11.40
CA TRP A 54 -18.72 -14.04 10.46
C TRP A 54 -18.36 -15.49 10.15
N LYS A 55 -18.15 -15.80 8.88
CA LYS A 55 -17.64 -17.09 8.40
C LYS A 55 -16.20 -16.93 7.94
N LYS A 56 -15.28 -17.71 8.52
CA LYS A 56 -13.90 -17.75 8.07
C LYS A 56 -13.84 -18.14 6.60
N PHE A 57 -13.09 -17.34 5.82
CA PHE A 57 -12.93 -17.54 4.38
C PHE A 57 -11.49 -17.92 4.02
N SER A 58 -10.49 -17.16 4.48
CA SER A 58 -9.09 -17.36 4.15
C SER A 58 -8.18 -16.95 5.31
N SER A 59 -6.95 -17.45 5.31
CA SER A 59 -5.90 -17.02 6.23
C SER A 59 -4.57 -16.92 5.52
N SER A 60 -3.74 -15.99 5.94
CA SER A 60 -2.34 -15.86 5.51
C SER A 60 -1.50 -15.56 6.75
N GLY A 61 -0.63 -16.50 7.12
CA GLY A 61 0.03 -16.46 8.41
C GLY A 61 -0.99 -16.43 9.55
N SER A 62 -0.86 -15.44 10.44
CA SER A 62 -1.78 -15.23 11.58
C SER A 62 -2.95 -14.28 11.27
N THR A 63 -3.00 -13.68 10.08
CA THR A 63 -4.11 -12.80 9.67
C THR A 63 -5.20 -13.62 9.00
N THR A 64 -6.45 -13.39 9.39
CA THR A 64 -7.61 -14.12 8.89
C THR A 64 -8.62 -13.17 8.29
N THR A 65 -9.17 -13.57 7.14
CA THR A 65 -10.30 -12.90 6.50
C THR A 65 -11.57 -13.71 6.66
N TYR A 66 -12.64 -13.01 6.99
CA TYR A 66 -13.99 -13.54 7.16
C TYR A 66 -14.93 -12.86 6.19
N LEU A 67 -16.05 -13.54 5.91
CA LEU A 67 -17.19 -12.99 5.17
C LEU A 67 -18.42 -13.01 6.06
N GLU A 68 -19.23 -11.98 5.94
CA GLU A 68 -20.49 -11.93 6.64
C GLU A 68 -21.44 -13.04 6.17
N ARG A 69 -22.10 -13.74 7.10
CA ARG A 69 -23.00 -14.86 6.80
C ARG A 69 -24.32 -14.42 6.19
N LYS A 70 -24.86 -13.32 6.70
CA LYS A 70 -26.08 -12.70 6.19
C LYS A 70 -25.71 -11.33 5.66
N ASN A 71 -26.13 -11.02 4.46
CA ASN A 71 -25.89 -9.71 3.90
C ASN A 71 -26.65 -8.64 4.71
N SER A 72 -25.93 -7.76 5.38
CA SER A 72 -26.51 -6.67 6.18
C SER A 72 -26.92 -5.48 5.32
N ASN A 73 -26.41 -5.41 4.07
CA ASN A 73 -26.76 -4.35 3.14
C ASN A 73 -27.76 -4.86 2.09
N PRO A 74 -29.06 -4.51 2.19
CA PRO A 74 -30.09 -4.97 1.25
C PRO A 74 -29.90 -4.40 -0.18
N GLU A 75 -29.14 -3.33 -0.33
CA GLU A 75 -28.87 -2.70 -1.63
C GLU A 75 -27.71 -3.37 -2.40
N SER A 76 -26.94 -4.23 -1.74
CA SER A 76 -25.82 -4.94 -2.36
C SER A 76 -25.98 -6.45 -2.20
N ASN A 77 -25.71 -7.18 -3.27
CA ASN A 77 -25.62 -8.64 -3.25
C ASN A 77 -24.29 -9.16 -2.68
N MET A 78 -23.38 -8.27 -2.29
CA MET A 78 -22.06 -8.63 -1.79
C MET A 78 -22.04 -8.68 -0.26
N PRO A 79 -21.40 -9.71 0.34
CA PRO A 79 -21.18 -9.74 1.78
C PRO A 79 -20.12 -8.71 2.19
N GLU A 80 -20.21 -8.22 3.42
CA GLU A 80 -19.09 -7.49 4.04
C GLU A 80 -17.93 -8.46 4.30
N SER A 81 -16.71 -7.99 4.13
CA SER A 81 -15.49 -8.68 4.54
C SER A 81 -14.94 -8.11 5.83
N LEU A 82 -14.35 -8.98 6.67
CA LEU A 82 -13.61 -8.59 7.86
C LEU A 82 -12.22 -9.23 7.80
N MET A 83 -11.18 -8.43 7.94
CA MET A 83 -9.80 -8.88 8.10
C MET A 83 -9.30 -8.52 9.49
N VAL A 84 -8.78 -9.49 10.22
CA VAL A 84 -8.21 -9.28 11.56
C VAL A 84 -6.91 -10.08 11.73
N GLY A 85 -6.03 -9.56 12.55
CA GLY A 85 -4.81 -10.25 12.98
C GLY A 85 -3.57 -9.38 12.87
N PRO A 86 -2.41 -9.94 13.20
CA PRO A 86 -1.17 -9.20 13.14
C PRO A 86 -0.66 -9.06 11.70
N LEU A 87 -0.14 -7.87 11.40
CA LEU A 87 0.73 -7.60 10.27
C LEU A 87 2.18 -7.51 10.75
N PRO A 88 3.15 -7.90 9.94
CA PRO A 88 4.56 -7.62 10.24
C PRO A 88 4.85 -6.11 10.14
N GLY A 89 5.92 -5.68 10.81
CA GLY A 89 6.42 -4.31 10.79
C GLY A 89 5.73 -3.36 11.76
N SER A 90 6.33 -2.20 11.94
CA SER A 90 5.78 -1.14 12.78
C SER A 90 4.54 -0.49 12.17
N LEU A 91 3.79 0.25 12.98
CA LEU A 91 2.68 1.07 12.51
C LEU A 91 3.15 2.02 11.40
N ASP A 92 4.25 2.73 11.62
CA ASP A 92 4.78 3.70 10.66
C ASP A 92 5.21 3.05 9.34
N GLU A 93 5.80 1.83 9.38
CA GLU A 93 6.13 1.08 8.17
C GLU A 93 4.88 0.69 7.37
N ASN A 94 3.82 0.24 8.07
CA ASN A 94 2.55 -0.08 7.43
C ASN A 94 1.90 1.18 6.85
N MET A 95 1.87 2.29 7.61
CA MET A 95 1.33 3.58 7.15
C MET A 95 2.13 4.13 5.96
N PHE A 96 3.45 4.11 6.00
CA PHE A 96 4.28 4.54 4.88
C PHE A 96 4.09 3.67 3.64
N GLY A 97 3.88 2.37 3.83
CA GLY A 97 3.64 1.43 2.74
C GLY A 97 2.28 1.62 2.05
N LEU A 98 1.24 1.93 2.81
CA LEU A 98 -0.10 2.14 2.26
C LEU A 98 -0.27 3.51 1.58
N MET A 99 0.46 4.53 2.03
CA MET A 99 0.38 5.89 1.50
C MET A 99 0.74 5.97 0.01
N SER A 100 -0.08 6.68 -0.74
CA SER A 100 0.14 6.90 -2.17
C SER A 100 -0.49 8.24 -2.62
N PRO A 101 0.03 9.40 -2.11
CA PRO A 101 -0.54 10.71 -2.37
C PRO A 101 -0.19 11.28 -3.76
N THR A 102 0.78 10.71 -4.47
CA THR A 102 1.19 11.13 -5.82
C THR A 102 1.07 9.99 -6.82
N LEU A 103 1.06 10.30 -8.11
CA LEU A 103 1.00 9.28 -9.16
C LEU A 103 2.21 8.34 -9.13
N GLU A 104 3.40 8.88 -8.80
CA GLU A 104 4.63 8.12 -8.63
C GLU A 104 4.49 7.12 -7.48
N SER A 105 4.01 7.57 -6.33
CA SER A 105 3.82 6.71 -5.15
C SER A 105 2.73 5.66 -5.35
N ILE A 106 1.68 5.97 -6.13
CA ILE A 106 0.67 5.00 -6.58
C ILE A 106 1.34 3.89 -7.40
N ARG A 107 2.17 4.25 -8.39
CA ARG A 107 2.89 3.29 -9.24
C ARG A 107 3.85 2.41 -8.46
N ILE A 108 4.60 3.02 -7.52
CA ILE A 108 5.52 2.29 -6.63
C ILE A 108 4.72 1.29 -5.78
N LYS A 109 3.63 1.72 -5.12
CA LYS A 109 2.76 0.85 -4.33
C LYS A 109 2.21 -0.31 -5.16
N ALA A 110 1.62 -0.03 -6.31
CA ALA A 110 1.06 -1.05 -7.20
C ALA A 110 2.09 -2.08 -7.67
N SER A 111 3.37 -1.69 -7.81
CA SER A 111 4.44 -2.60 -8.21
C SER A 111 4.78 -3.67 -7.16
N TYR A 112 4.46 -3.41 -5.89
CA TYR A 112 4.65 -4.33 -4.77
C TYR A 112 3.38 -5.07 -4.38
N LEU A 113 2.23 -4.38 -4.38
CA LEU A 113 0.95 -4.96 -3.99
C LEU A 113 0.26 -5.70 -5.13
N ASN A 114 0.43 -5.23 -6.36
CA ASN A 114 -0.22 -5.76 -7.55
C ASN A 114 -1.75 -5.69 -7.47
N ASP A 115 -2.27 -4.58 -6.94
CA ASP A 115 -3.66 -4.38 -6.53
C ASP A 115 -4.55 -3.76 -7.63
N PHE A 116 -3.98 -3.05 -8.61
CA PHE A 116 -4.75 -2.44 -9.73
C PHE A 116 -3.90 -2.31 -11.00
N SER A 117 -4.58 -2.12 -12.14
CA SER A 117 -3.94 -2.01 -13.47
C SER A 117 -3.72 -0.56 -13.90
N ALA A 118 -4.63 0.33 -13.56
CA ALA A 118 -4.52 1.76 -13.82
C ALA A 118 -5.08 2.57 -12.65
N ALA A 119 -4.55 3.78 -12.45
CA ALA A 119 -5.04 4.71 -11.45
C ALA A 119 -4.70 6.16 -11.81
N ALA A 120 -5.49 7.09 -11.29
CA ALA A 120 -5.26 8.53 -11.37
C ALA A 120 -5.69 9.21 -10.07
N ILE A 121 -5.04 10.33 -9.74
CA ILE A 121 -5.52 11.26 -8.73
C ILE A 121 -6.40 12.27 -9.47
N LEU A 122 -7.65 12.40 -9.04
CA LEU A 122 -8.62 13.30 -9.63
C LEU A 122 -8.65 14.65 -8.90
N ALA A 123 -8.50 14.62 -7.58
CA ALA A 123 -8.36 15.83 -6.77
C ALA A 123 -7.63 15.51 -5.46
N THR A 124 -6.88 16.50 -4.98
CA THR A 124 -6.25 16.47 -3.64
C THR A 124 -7.00 17.44 -2.73
N VAL A 125 -7.52 16.90 -1.61
CA VAL A 125 -8.27 17.67 -0.60
C VAL A 125 -7.37 18.01 0.59
N VAL A 126 -6.58 17.04 1.06
CA VAL A 126 -5.57 17.22 2.11
C VAL A 126 -4.29 16.56 1.66
N GLU A 127 -3.23 17.34 1.60
CA GLU A 127 -1.87 16.85 1.32
C GLU A 127 -1.15 16.45 2.61
N PRO A 128 -0.28 15.43 2.57
CA PRO A 128 0.64 15.13 3.65
C PRO A 128 1.51 16.33 4.00
N LYS A 129 1.80 16.52 5.28
CA LYS A 129 2.70 17.57 5.77
C LYS A 129 3.87 16.95 6.52
N VAL A 130 4.95 17.72 6.69
CA VAL A 130 6.14 17.25 7.41
C VAL A 130 5.84 16.86 8.85
N ASP A 131 4.94 17.58 9.51
CA ASP A 131 4.47 17.30 10.87
C ASP A 131 3.39 16.23 10.95
N ASP A 132 2.67 15.97 9.85
CA ASP A 132 1.66 14.90 9.74
C ASP A 132 1.79 14.16 8.39
N PRO A 133 2.86 13.36 8.22
CA PRO A 133 3.22 12.78 6.91
C PRO A 133 2.26 11.68 6.45
N PHE A 134 1.40 11.17 7.32
CA PHE A 134 0.45 10.12 6.99
C PHE A 134 -0.97 10.63 6.74
N ARG A 135 -1.25 11.91 7.00
CA ARG A 135 -2.57 12.50 6.76
C ARG A 135 -2.75 12.85 5.29
N SER A 136 -3.71 12.23 4.64
CA SER A 136 -4.11 12.60 3.28
C SER A 136 -5.60 12.37 3.06
N VAL A 137 -6.20 13.19 2.19
CA VAL A 137 -7.56 13.02 1.68
C VAL A 137 -7.55 13.31 0.18
N LEU A 138 -7.86 12.31 -0.63
CA LEU A 138 -7.71 12.34 -2.08
C LEU A 138 -8.96 11.77 -2.75
N VAL A 139 -9.34 12.33 -3.87
CA VAL A 139 -10.28 11.66 -4.80
C VAL A 139 -9.45 10.98 -5.87
N LYS A 140 -9.66 9.69 -6.03
CA LYS A 140 -8.91 8.84 -6.97
C LYS A 140 -9.85 8.06 -7.89
N TRP A 141 -9.29 7.67 -9.00
CA TRP A 141 -9.84 6.66 -9.89
C TRP A 141 -8.88 5.48 -9.99
N MET A 142 -9.41 4.27 -10.06
CA MET A 142 -8.63 3.08 -10.38
C MET A 142 -9.40 2.13 -11.29
N GLU A 143 -8.65 1.35 -12.06
CA GLU A 143 -9.14 0.24 -12.86
C GLU A 143 -8.55 -1.07 -12.35
N ILE A 144 -9.41 -2.08 -12.26
CA ILE A 144 -9.03 -3.45 -11.91
C ILE A 144 -9.25 -4.33 -13.14
N ASP A 145 -8.19 -5.01 -13.56
CA ASP A 145 -8.27 -6.01 -14.62
C ASP A 145 -9.00 -7.25 -14.12
N ILE A 146 -10.02 -7.64 -14.84
CA ILE A 146 -10.77 -8.86 -14.56
C ILE A 146 -10.26 -9.97 -15.49
N PRO A 147 -9.95 -11.17 -14.98
CA PRO A 147 -9.60 -12.30 -15.81
C PRO A 147 -10.63 -12.54 -16.92
N GLY A 148 -10.18 -12.61 -18.16
CA GLY A 148 -11.06 -12.75 -19.33
C GLY A 148 -11.49 -11.43 -19.98
N ALA A 149 -11.16 -10.28 -19.40
CA ALA A 149 -11.50 -8.98 -20.02
C ALA A 149 -10.73 -8.77 -21.35
N SER A 150 -9.49 -9.23 -21.43
CA SER A 150 -8.71 -9.20 -22.68
C SER A 150 -9.28 -10.06 -23.80
N LEU A 151 -10.15 -11.02 -23.47
CA LEU A 151 -10.85 -11.87 -24.43
C LEU A 151 -12.25 -11.33 -24.78
N GLY A 152 -12.65 -10.18 -24.23
CA GLY A 152 -13.98 -9.59 -24.44
C GLY A 152 -15.14 -10.33 -23.74
N ILE A 153 -14.83 -11.34 -22.89
CA ILE A 153 -15.85 -12.13 -22.17
C ILE A 153 -16.48 -11.31 -21.04
N VAL A 154 -15.66 -10.50 -20.35
CA VAL A 154 -16.09 -9.60 -19.29
C VAL A 154 -15.47 -8.22 -19.52
N ARG A 155 -16.06 -7.18 -18.92
CA ARG A 155 -15.47 -5.83 -18.95
C ARG A 155 -14.65 -5.60 -17.68
N ASN A 156 -13.60 -4.79 -17.76
CA ASN A 156 -12.86 -4.31 -16.59
C ASN A 156 -13.79 -3.50 -15.69
N ARG A 157 -13.39 -3.36 -14.43
CA ARG A 157 -14.09 -2.55 -13.42
C ARG A 157 -13.29 -1.32 -13.11
N ASP A 158 -14.01 -0.20 -13.00
CA ASP A 158 -13.40 1.04 -12.52
C ASP A 158 -14.13 1.55 -11.27
N TYR A 159 -13.40 2.29 -10.46
CA TYR A 159 -13.88 2.85 -9.20
C TYR A 159 -13.44 4.31 -9.13
N VAL A 160 -14.36 5.18 -8.73
CA VAL A 160 -14.04 6.54 -8.28
C VAL A 160 -14.28 6.58 -6.79
N TYR A 161 -13.28 6.99 -6.04
CA TYR A 161 -13.32 6.85 -4.58
C TYR A 161 -12.54 7.94 -3.87
N LEU A 162 -13.01 8.26 -2.68
CA LEU A 162 -12.31 8.97 -1.65
C LEU A 162 -11.32 8.00 -1.00
N GLU A 163 -10.04 8.36 -0.93
CA GLU A 163 -9.03 7.69 -0.11
C GLU A 163 -8.60 8.64 1.01
N SER A 164 -8.69 8.18 2.25
CA SER A 164 -8.20 8.93 3.40
C SER A 164 -7.31 8.05 4.26
N SER A 165 -6.20 8.60 4.70
CA SER A 165 -5.27 7.95 5.63
C SER A 165 -4.80 8.93 6.69
N GLY A 166 -4.31 8.41 7.80
CA GLY A 166 -3.74 9.23 8.87
C GLY A 166 -3.46 8.42 10.13
N VAL A 167 -2.88 9.09 11.12
CA VAL A 167 -2.70 8.56 12.46
C VAL A 167 -3.45 9.45 13.43
N MET A 168 -4.27 8.85 14.27
CA MET A 168 -5.04 9.55 15.28
C MET A 168 -4.61 9.11 16.68
N HIS A 169 -4.86 9.97 17.66
CA HIS A 169 -4.63 9.66 19.07
C HIS A 169 -5.95 9.32 19.74
N THR A 170 -5.99 8.20 20.44
CA THR A 170 -7.12 7.86 21.31
C THR A 170 -7.10 8.72 22.57
N LYS A 171 -8.19 8.70 23.32
CA LYS A 171 -8.26 9.35 24.64
C LYS A 171 -7.25 8.77 25.65
N SER A 172 -6.82 7.51 25.45
CA SER A 172 -5.77 6.85 26.25
C SER A 172 -4.35 7.21 25.81
N GLY A 173 -4.19 8.03 24.76
CA GLY A 173 -2.90 8.42 24.21
C GLY A 173 -2.28 7.41 23.25
N GLU A 174 -2.98 6.32 22.92
CA GLU A 174 -2.52 5.37 21.91
C GLU A 174 -2.64 5.95 20.50
N HIS A 175 -1.70 5.56 19.63
CA HIS A 175 -1.71 5.91 18.21
C HIS A 175 -2.44 4.83 17.41
N LEU A 176 -3.46 5.22 16.67
CA LEU A 176 -4.16 4.38 15.73
C LEU A 176 -3.97 4.91 14.30
N GLY A 177 -3.41 4.09 13.43
CA GLY A 177 -3.43 4.35 12.00
C GLY A 177 -4.80 4.02 11.42
N TYR A 178 -5.20 4.71 10.36
CA TYR A 178 -6.41 4.37 9.62
C TYR A 178 -6.21 4.52 8.11
N HIS A 179 -6.99 3.76 7.35
CA HIS A 179 -7.03 3.83 5.89
C HIS A 179 -8.45 3.58 5.41
N VAL A 180 -9.01 4.56 4.71
CA VAL A 180 -10.39 4.54 4.19
C VAL A 180 -10.38 4.57 2.68
N PHE A 181 -11.23 3.74 2.07
CA PHE A 181 -11.69 3.84 0.69
C PHE A 181 -13.21 3.94 0.69
N HIS A 182 -13.76 4.92 0.02
CA HIS A 182 -15.21 5.06 -0.08
C HIS A 182 -15.60 5.62 -1.43
N SER A 183 -16.43 4.91 -2.19
CA SER A 183 -16.88 5.36 -3.51
C SER A 183 -17.62 6.67 -3.43
N VAL A 184 -17.26 7.58 -4.33
CA VAL A 184 -17.87 8.90 -4.50
C VAL A 184 -18.23 9.12 -5.97
N ASN A 185 -19.20 9.96 -6.22
CA ASN A 185 -19.66 10.27 -7.58
C ASN A 185 -19.65 11.78 -7.79
N PHE A 186 -19.13 12.20 -8.95
CA PHE A 186 -19.18 13.59 -9.42
C PHE A 186 -19.72 13.62 -10.86
N PRO A 187 -20.35 14.70 -11.29
CA PRO A 187 -20.80 14.85 -12.65
C PRO A 187 -19.69 14.63 -13.69
N GLN A 188 -18.45 15.09 -13.37
CA GLN A 188 -17.27 14.97 -14.22
C GLN A 188 -16.76 13.52 -14.33
N THR A 189 -17.07 12.65 -13.35
CA THR A 189 -16.60 11.26 -13.33
C THR A 189 -17.65 10.31 -13.90
N HIS A 190 -18.14 10.59 -15.09
CA HIS A 190 -19.14 9.79 -15.79
C HIS A 190 -18.70 8.33 -16.01
N LYS A 191 -19.65 7.45 -16.26
CA LYS A 191 -19.36 6.03 -16.53
C LYS A 191 -18.60 5.88 -17.86
N LEU A 192 -17.49 5.16 -17.83
CA LEU A 192 -16.71 4.90 -19.03
C LEU A 192 -17.34 3.78 -19.87
N PRO A 193 -17.51 3.95 -21.20
CA PRO A 193 -18.26 2.99 -22.04
C PRO A 193 -17.71 1.56 -22.03
N SER A 194 -16.38 1.43 -21.94
CA SER A 194 -15.69 0.13 -21.97
C SER A 194 -15.52 -0.54 -20.61
N ARG A 195 -16.04 0.06 -19.53
CA ARG A 195 -15.87 -0.40 -18.14
C ARG A 195 -17.22 -0.49 -17.44
N ILE A 196 -17.23 -1.18 -16.32
CA ILE A 196 -18.37 -1.20 -15.40
C ILE A 196 -17.93 -0.49 -14.13
N ARG A 197 -18.65 0.58 -13.75
CA ARG A 197 -18.44 1.29 -12.49
C ARG A 197 -18.89 0.41 -11.34
N GLY A 198 -17.94 0.06 -10.47
CA GLY A 198 -18.18 -0.57 -9.19
C GLY A 198 -18.27 0.43 -8.05
N ASN A 199 -18.68 -0.06 -6.90
CA ASN A 199 -18.71 0.68 -5.64
C ASN A 199 -17.92 -0.08 -4.56
N MET A 200 -17.30 0.65 -3.66
CA MET A 200 -16.60 0.07 -2.51
C MET A 200 -16.66 0.99 -1.31
N SER A 201 -16.60 0.40 -0.14
CA SER A 201 -16.39 1.10 1.12
C SER A 201 -15.58 0.20 2.04
N PHE A 202 -14.34 0.58 2.34
CA PHE A 202 -13.43 -0.12 3.24
C PHE A 202 -12.86 0.83 4.25
N CYS A 203 -12.67 0.36 5.48
CA CYS A 203 -11.87 1.05 6.47
C CYS A 203 -11.05 0.04 7.26
N CYS A 204 -9.75 0.31 7.39
CA CYS A 204 -8.82 -0.45 8.21
C CYS A 204 -8.31 0.44 9.35
N ILE A 205 -8.29 -0.12 10.55
CA ILE A 205 -7.67 0.45 11.74
C ILE A 205 -6.42 -0.37 12.06
N PHE A 206 -5.33 0.31 12.35
CA PHE A 206 -4.02 -0.26 12.65
C PHE A 206 -3.58 0.19 14.05
N ARG A 207 -3.01 -0.72 14.82
CA ARG A 207 -2.50 -0.43 16.17
C ARG A 207 -1.15 -1.12 16.38
N GLN A 208 -0.19 -0.39 16.91
CA GLN A 208 1.10 -0.97 17.28
C GLN A 208 0.93 -1.98 18.42
N GLU A 209 1.42 -3.21 18.27
CA GLU A 209 1.38 -4.25 19.32
C GLU A 209 2.76 -4.63 19.86
N GLY A 210 3.82 -4.27 19.18
CA GLY A 210 5.20 -4.56 19.53
C GLY A 210 6.11 -3.91 18.51
N PRO A 211 7.44 -3.95 18.66
CA PRO A 211 8.35 -3.21 17.80
C PRO A 211 8.19 -3.52 16.30
N ASP A 212 7.91 -4.78 15.98
CA ASP A 212 7.81 -5.26 14.59
C ASP A 212 6.44 -5.91 14.30
N LYS A 213 5.39 -5.51 15.02
CA LYS A 213 4.06 -6.10 14.91
C LYS A 213 2.97 -5.05 15.04
N THR A 214 2.10 -5.00 14.05
CA THR A 214 0.93 -4.13 13.99
C THR A 214 -0.34 -4.98 13.95
N ASP A 215 -1.30 -4.70 14.80
CA ASP A 215 -2.64 -5.30 14.72
C ASP A 215 -3.46 -4.57 13.66
N ILE A 216 -4.25 -5.31 12.88
CA ILE A 216 -5.19 -4.74 11.91
C ILE A 216 -6.59 -5.27 12.17
N ARG A 217 -7.58 -4.39 12.09
CA ARG A 217 -8.98 -4.72 11.86
C ARG A 217 -9.50 -3.90 10.70
N GLY A 218 -9.80 -4.57 9.59
CA GLY A 218 -10.35 -3.96 8.39
C GLY A 218 -11.70 -4.55 8.06
N THR A 219 -12.69 -3.72 7.79
CA THR A 219 -13.99 -4.15 7.28
C THR A 219 -14.34 -3.41 6.03
N GLY A 220 -15.11 -4.04 5.16
CA GLY A 220 -15.62 -3.35 3.99
C GLY A 220 -16.30 -4.23 2.99
N ILE A 221 -16.89 -3.57 2.02
CA ILE A 221 -17.63 -4.16 0.93
C ILE A 221 -17.09 -3.65 -0.40
N MET A 222 -17.09 -4.51 -1.40
CA MET A 222 -16.75 -4.17 -2.78
C MET A 222 -17.77 -4.79 -3.71
N ASP A 223 -18.57 -3.96 -4.34
CA ASP A 223 -19.55 -4.35 -5.34
C ASP A 223 -18.97 -4.04 -6.74
N PRO A 224 -18.61 -5.05 -7.54
CA PRO A 224 -18.06 -4.83 -8.86
C PRO A 224 -19.09 -4.35 -9.88
N GLY A 225 -20.37 -4.30 -9.53
CA GLY A 225 -21.47 -3.96 -10.43
C GLY A 225 -21.65 -4.94 -11.59
N GLY A 226 -22.73 -4.74 -12.33
CA GLY A 226 -23.07 -5.58 -13.52
C GLY A 226 -23.28 -7.06 -13.19
N ASP A 227 -23.15 -7.90 -14.21
CA ASP A 227 -23.52 -9.32 -14.15
C ASP A 227 -22.32 -10.24 -13.80
N MET A 228 -21.45 -9.82 -12.87
CA MET A 228 -20.35 -10.67 -12.42
C MET A 228 -20.87 -11.81 -11.56
N ILE A 229 -20.38 -13.03 -11.82
CA ILE A 229 -20.67 -14.19 -10.97
C ILE A 229 -20.21 -13.90 -9.54
N ARG A 230 -21.14 -14.01 -8.58
CA ARG A 230 -20.91 -13.66 -7.15
C ARG A 230 -19.62 -14.27 -6.57
N VAL A 231 -19.33 -15.51 -6.90
CA VAL A 231 -18.10 -16.19 -6.41
C VAL A 231 -16.85 -15.46 -6.87
N MET A 232 -16.78 -15.03 -8.13
CA MET A 232 -15.65 -14.27 -8.65
C MET A 232 -15.53 -12.88 -7.99
N ALA A 233 -16.66 -12.22 -7.79
CA ALA A 233 -16.71 -10.93 -7.10
C ALA A 233 -16.20 -11.03 -5.66
N VAL A 234 -16.65 -12.04 -4.90
CA VAL A 234 -16.20 -12.32 -3.54
C VAL A 234 -14.70 -12.65 -3.49
N MET A 235 -14.22 -13.49 -4.41
CA MET A 235 -12.78 -13.81 -4.47
C MET A 235 -11.94 -12.57 -4.78
N GLY A 236 -12.38 -11.73 -5.70
CA GLY A 236 -11.71 -10.46 -6.03
C GLY A 236 -11.65 -9.52 -4.83
N MET A 237 -12.75 -9.37 -4.10
CA MET A 237 -12.82 -8.56 -2.88
C MET A 237 -11.85 -9.06 -1.80
N VAL A 238 -11.83 -10.37 -1.54
CA VAL A 238 -10.90 -10.96 -0.55
C VAL A 238 -9.46 -10.77 -1.00
N GLN A 239 -9.16 -10.95 -2.28
CA GLN A 239 -7.81 -10.74 -2.81
C GLN A 239 -7.37 -9.28 -2.65
N ALA A 240 -8.25 -8.32 -2.93
CA ALA A 240 -7.98 -6.89 -2.71
C ALA A 240 -7.74 -6.59 -1.22
N THR A 241 -8.55 -7.15 -0.32
CA THR A 241 -8.37 -7.03 1.13
C THR A 241 -7.02 -7.60 1.58
N MET A 242 -6.63 -8.77 1.06
CA MET A 242 -5.36 -9.44 1.38
C MET A 242 -4.12 -8.71 0.81
N ALA A 243 -4.27 -7.82 -0.15
CA ALA A 243 -3.16 -7.00 -0.64
C ALA A 243 -2.55 -6.13 0.47
N GLY A 244 -3.35 -5.72 1.46
CA GLY A 244 -2.91 -4.99 2.65
C GLY A 244 -1.86 -5.70 3.51
N LEU A 245 -1.75 -7.02 3.42
CA LEU A 245 -0.70 -7.79 4.10
C LEU A 245 0.72 -7.42 3.64
N LYS A 246 0.85 -6.72 2.52
CA LYS A 246 2.13 -6.28 1.96
C LYS A 246 2.49 -4.84 2.28
N TYR A 247 1.70 -4.12 3.09
CA TYR A 247 1.98 -2.72 3.38
C TYR A 247 3.34 -2.52 4.04
N SER A 248 3.66 -3.27 5.09
CA SER A 248 4.99 -3.20 5.72
C SER A 248 6.13 -3.47 4.72
N TYR A 249 5.99 -4.51 3.89
CA TYR A 249 6.99 -4.79 2.85
C TYR A 249 7.14 -3.62 1.85
N CYS A 250 6.03 -3.02 1.43
CA CYS A 250 6.06 -1.83 0.57
C CYS A 250 6.76 -0.66 1.28
N GLY A 251 6.45 -0.41 2.55
CA GLY A 251 7.09 0.63 3.37
C GLY A 251 8.60 0.42 3.50
N GLN A 252 9.03 -0.80 3.79
CA GLN A 252 10.45 -1.16 3.84
C GLN A 252 11.16 -0.95 2.49
N MET A 253 10.53 -1.29 1.37
CA MET A 253 11.13 -1.09 0.04
C MET A 253 11.18 0.39 -0.34
N LYS A 254 10.19 1.20 0.00
CA LYS A 254 10.22 2.67 -0.13
C LYS A 254 11.35 3.27 0.71
N LYS A 255 11.46 2.88 1.97
CA LYS A 255 12.53 3.32 2.89
C LYS A 255 13.92 2.98 2.35
N LEU A 256 14.10 1.76 1.83
CA LEU A 256 15.37 1.36 1.20
C LEU A 256 15.68 2.15 -0.06
N ALA A 257 14.69 2.47 -0.90
CA ALA A 257 14.88 3.29 -2.09
C ALA A 257 15.30 4.72 -1.71
N TRP A 258 14.62 5.32 -0.74
CA TRP A 258 14.96 6.63 -0.22
C TRP A 258 16.38 6.68 0.37
N LEU A 259 16.76 5.71 1.23
CA LEU A 259 18.12 5.59 1.76
C LEU A 259 19.17 5.49 0.66
N LEU A 260 18.85 4.74 -0.40
CA LEU A 260 19.75 4.58 -1.52
C LEU A 260 20.00 5.94 -2.20
N GLU A 261 18.97 6.74 -2.39
CA GLU A 261 19.07 8.09 -2.97
C GLU A 261 19.90 9.02 -2.09
N GLN A 262 19.65 9.03 -0.77
CA GLN A 262 20.43 9.83 0.19
C GLN A 262 21.91 9.45 0.17
N LYS A 263 22.22 8.15 0.23
CA LYS A 263 23.62 7.66 0.19
C LYS A 263 24.31 7.95 -1.13
N HIS A 264 23.60 7.89 -2.24
CA HIS A 264 24.17 8.26 -3.54
C HIS A 264 24.37 9.77 -3.70
N ALA A 265 23.52 10.60 -3.10
CA ALA A 265 23.71 12.06 -3.06
C ALA A 265 24.95 12.40 -2.23
N GLU A 266 25.05 11.84 -1.00
CA GLU A 266 26.22 12.01 -0.12
C GLU A 266 27.54 11.57 -0.80
N PHE A 267 27.49 10.45 -1.52
CA PHE A 267 28.63 9.94 -2.28
C PHE A 267 29.08 10.88 -3.41
N ARG A 268 28.12 11.50 -4.12
CA ARG A 268 28.44 12.47 -5.18
C ARG A 268 29.13 13.72 -4.63
N GLU A 269 28.77 14.14 -3.43
CA GLU A 269 29.34 15.33 -2.77
C GLU A 269 30.71 15.03 -2.14
N LYS A 270 30.84 13.91 -1.43
CA LYS A 270 32.03 13.60 -0.62
C LYS A 270 33.04 12.68 -1.30
N GLY A 271 32.72 12.15 -2.47
CA GLY A 271 33.54 11.18 -3.20
C GLY A 271 33.31 9.73 -2.74
N ALA A 272 33.86 8.78 -3.53
CA ALA A 272 33.72 7.35 -3.27
C ALA A 272 34.39 6.93 -1.96
N PRO A 273 33.72 6.19 -1.08
CA PRO A 273 34.39 5.63 0.10
C PRO A 273 35.46 4.62 -0.34
N VAL A 274 36.60 4.63 0.36
CA VAL A 274 37.67 3.65 0.12
C VAL A 274 37.17 2.27 0.55
N THR A 275 37.01 1.36 -0.41
CA THR A 275 36.56 0.00 -0.14
C THR A 275 37.74 -0.97 -0.06
N GLY A 276 37.76 -1.79 0.99
CA GLY A 276 38.76 -2.86 1.12
C GLY A 276 38.55 -3.98 0.09
N THR A 277 39.56 -4.83 -0.10
CA THR A 277 39.56 -5.96 -1.04
C THR A 277 38.77 -7.19 -0.57
N GLY A 278 38.30 -7.18 0.70
CA GLY A 278 37.52 -8.24 1.32
C GLY A 278 36.03 -7.98 1.36
N CYS A 279 35.25 -9.03 1.56
CA CYS A 279 33.80 -8.92 1.76
C CYS A 279 33.50 -8.15 3.05
N VAL A 280 32.70 -7.08 2.96
CA VAL A 280 32.32 -6.21 4.10
C VAL A 280 31.58 -6.94 5.23
N THR A 281 31.02 -8.14 4.96
CA THR A 281 30.26 -8.94 5.93
C THR A 281 31.11 -10.05 6.57
N CYS A 282 31.90 -10.79 5.80
CA CYS A 282 32.62 -11.97 6.30
C CYS A 282 34.13 -11.89 6.12
N SER A 283 34.66 -10.77 5.67
CA SER A 283 36.10 -10.49 5.45
C SER A 283 36.82 -11.41 4.47
N LYS A 284 36.12 -12.37 3.84
CA LYS A 284 36.72 -13.25 2.82
C LYS A 284 37.23 -12.42 1.65
N ALA A 285 38.47 -12.72 1.22
CA ALA A 285 39.03 -12.11 0.01
C ALA A 285 38.11 -12.38 -1.20
N ILE A 286 37.80 -11.34 -1.93
CA ILE A 286 36.97 -11.44 -3.14
C ILE A 286 37.91 -11.64 -4.32
N LYS A 287 37.91 -12.84 -4.89
CA LYS A 287 38.66 -13.12 -6.12
C LYS A 287 38.05 -12.33 -7.26
N THR A 288 38.78 -11.36 -7.77
CA THR A 288 38.45 -10.71 -9.04
C THR A 288 38.58 -11.73 -10.15
N SER A 289 37.44 -12.11 -10.73
CA SER A 289 37.45 -13.04 -11.87
C SER A 289 38.14 -12.36 -13.06
N ARG A 290 39.13 -13.03 -13.66
CA ARG A 290 39.81 -12.60 -14.92
C ARG A 290 38.86 -12.41 -16.10
N LEU A 291 37.61 -12.87 -15.99
CA LEU A 291 36.53 -12.80 -17.00
C LEU A 291 35.58 -11.60 -16.77
N GLY A 292 36.01 -10.52 -16.13
CA GLY A 292 35.23 -9.27 -16.09
C GLY A 292 33.93 -9.32 -15.29
N LYS A 293 33.66 -10.39 -14.49
CA LYS A 293 32.53 -10.39 -13.55
C LYS A 293 32.85 -9.44 -12.42
N SER A 294 32.27 -8.25 -12.49
CA SER A 294 32.31 -7.23 -11.43
C SER A 294 31.91 -7.86 -10.10
N SER A 295 32.75 -7.67 -9.07
CA SER A 295 32.40 -8.01 -7.69
C SER A 295 31.12 -7.28 -7.32
N SER A 296 30.17 -7.98 -6.71
CA SER A 296 28.95 -7.30 -6.21
C SER A 296 29.35 -6.34 -5.07
N VAL A 297 28.78 -5.14 -5.06
CA VAL A 297 28.97 -4.17 -3.99
C VAL A 297 27.65 -3.86 -3.30
N CYS A 298 27.70 -3.60 -2.00
CA CYS A 298 26.56 -3.08 -1.27
C CYS A 298 26.25 -1.66 -1.76
N LYS A 299 25.02 -1.39 -2.15
CA LYS A 299 24.65 -0.08 -2.71
C LYS A 299 24.42 1.02 -1.68
N LEU A 300 24.47 0.69 -0.38
CA LEU A 300 24.40 1.68 0.71
C LEU A 300 25.80 2.06 1.26
N CYS A 301 26.65 1.09 1.58
CA CYS A 301 27.98 1.36 2.12
C CYS A 301 29.11 1.22 1.09
N PHE A 302 28.79 0.83 -0.15
CA PHE A 302 29.71 0.60 -1.26
C PHE A 302 30.77 -0.48 -1.02
N GLY A 303 30.72 -1.20 0.12
CA GLY A 303 31.61 -2.29 0.44
C GLY A 303 31.43 -3.50 -0.47
N ALA A 304 32.52 -4.18 -0.79
CA ALA A 304 32.55 -5.35 -1.64
C ALA A 304 31.81 -6.54 -1.00
N LEU A 305 31.11 -7.36 -1.78
CA LEU A 305 30.30 -8.48 -1.32
C LEU A 305 30.68 -9.79 -2.02
N CYS A 306 30.89 -10.86 -1.24
CA CYS A 306 30.91 -12.20 -1.77
C CYS A 306 29.50 -12.71 -2.12
N GLY A 307 29.41 -13.76 -2.93
CA GLY A 307 28.14 -14.34 -3.37
C GLY A 307 27.23 -14.77 -2.22
N SER A 308 27.81 -15.31 -1.14
CA SER A 308 27.07 -15.82 0.03
C SER A 308 26.53 -14.70 0.95
N CYS A 309 27.19 -13.54 0.99
CA CYS A 309 26.80 -12.42 1.85
C CYS A 309 25.95 -11.37 1.15
N LYS A 310 25.76 -11.51 -0.15
CA LYS A 310 24.93 -10.60 -0.93
C LYS A 310 23.46 -10.88 -0.71
N VAL A 311 22.74 -9.89 -0.19
CA VAL A 311 21.28 -9.89 -0.14
C VAL A 311 20.76 -8.99 -1.23
N SER A 312 19.86 -9.51 -2.07
CA SER A 312 19.25 -8.71 -3.16
C SER A 312 17.80 -8.40 -2.84
N LYS A 313 17.42 -7.14 -2.95
CA LYS A 313 16.03 -6.65 -2.87
C LYS A 313 15.62 -6.09 -4.22
N LYS A 314 14.35 -6.27 -4.58
CA LYS A 314 13.77 -5.68 -5.80
C LYS A 314 13.17 -4.34 -5.44
N LEU A 315 13.79 -3.26 -5.89
CA LEU A 315 13.34 -1.89 -5.64
C LEU A 315 12.68 -1.31 -6.89
N SER A 316 11.67 -0.49 -6.67
CA SER A 316 10.92 0.22 -7.70
C SER A 316 11.34 1.68 -7.71
N PHE A 317 11.56 2.20 -8.90
CA PHE A 317 11.95 3.58 -9.15
C PHE A 317 11.06 4.14 -10.26
N ILE A 318 10.77 5.43 -10.18
CA ILE A 318 10.06 6.17 -11.23
C ILE A 318 11.08 7.03 -11.96
N ALA A 319 11.10 6.92 -13.27
CA ALA A 319 11.89 7.79 -14.14
C ALA A 319 11.18 9.14 -14.39
N PRO A 320 11.86 10.19 -14.89
CA PRO A 320 11.24 11.50 -15.16
C PRO A 320 10.05 11.45 -16.14
N ASP A 321 10.03 10.46 -17.03
CA ASP A 321 8.93 10.18 -17.96
C ASP A 321 7.76 9.38 -17.31
N LEU A 322 7.80 9.24 -15.99
CA LEU A 322 6.87 8.46 -15.19
C LEU A 322 6.90 6.95 -15.48
N GLU A 323 7.90 6.42 -16.18
CA GLU A 323 8.07 4.99 -16.34
C GLU A 323 8.56 4.32 -15.05
N LEU A 324 7.88 3.23 -14.68
CA LEU A 324 8.28 2.41 -13.55
C LEU A 324 9.38 1.45 -13.96
N SER A 325 10.51 1.47 -13.26
CA SER A 325 11.55 0.46 -13.38
C SER A 325 11.75 -0.30 -12.07
N GLN A 326 11.79 -1.63 -12.14
CA GLN A 326 12.12 -2.47 -10.99
C GLN A 326 13.50 -3.09 -11.18
N ARG A 327 14.40 -2.88 -10.22
CA ARG A 327 15.78 -3.36 -10.29
C ARG A 327 16.14 -4.18 -9.06
N LYS A 328 16.92 -5.25 -9.26
CA LYS A 328 17.54 -5.99 -8.17
C LYS A 328 18.75 -5.20 -7.66
N VAL A 329 18.69 -4.76 -6.41
CA VAL A 329 19.73 -3.97 -5.74
C VAL A 329 20.38 -4.85 -4.68
N SER A 330 21.71 -4.81 -4.60
CA SER A 330 22.51 -5.64 -3.70
C SER A 330 22.88 -4.87 -2.43
N PHE A 331 22.73 -5.53 -1.30
CA PHE A 331 23.02 -4.99 0.04
C PHE A 331 23.82 -5.97 0.89
N CYS A 332 24.58 -5.49 1.85
CA CYS A 332 25.11 -6.30 2.94
C CYS A 332 24.05 -6.44 4.05
N VAL A 333 24.16 -7.48 4.84
CA VAL A 333 23.24 -7.74 5.97
C VAL A 333 23.26 -6.58 6.97
N LYS A 334 24.44 -6.03 7.27
CA LYS A 334 24.60 -4.91 8.23
C LYS A 334 23.76 -3.70 7.80
N CYS A 335 23.91 -3.25 6.55
CA CYS A 335 23.13 -2.10 6.03
C CYS A 335 21.62 -2.37 6.00
N LEU A 336 21.20 -3.60 5.73
CA LEU A 336 19.78 -3.95 5.78
C LEU A 336 19.23 -3.90 7.21
N LEU A 337 19.99 -4.39 8.19
CA LEU A 337 19.61 -4.30 9.61
C LEU A 337 19.57 -2.85 10.11
N GLU A 338 20.51 -2.01 9.68
CA GLU A 338 20.50 -0.58 9.98
C GLU A 338 19.28 0.10 9.36
N ALA A 339 18.95 -0.22 8.10
CA ALA A 339 17.78 0.29 7.41
C ALA A 339 16.47 -0.13 8.08
N THR A 340 16.36 -1.34 8.63
CA THR A 340 15.16 -1.75 9.38
C THR A 340 14.99 -1.00 10.69
N LYS A 341 16.09 -0.63 11.35
CA LYS A 341 16.08 0.12 12.63
C LYS A 341 15.87 1.63 12.47
N MET A 342 16.04 2.15 11.26
CA MET A 342 15.87 3.57 10.98
C MET A 342 14.42 3.99 11.15
N ASP A 343 14.22 5.19 11.71
CA ASP A 343 12.88 5.76 11.83
C ASP A 343 12.23 5.94 10.45
N THR A 344 11.06 5.36 10.28
CA THR A 344 10.32 5.43 9.03
C THR A 344 9.80 6.84 8.76
N LEU A 345 9.56 7.63 9.82
CA LEU A 345 9.11 9.01 9.69
C LEU A 345 10.16 9.90 8.99
N GLU A 346 11.46 9.59 9.09
CA GLU A 346 12.48 10.32 8.34
C GLU A 346 12.25 10.22 6.82
N ALA A 347 11.91 9.03 6.34
CA ALA A 347 11.61 8.81 4.92
C ALA A 347 10.21 9.31 4.53
N ALA A 348 9.24 9.30 5.44
CA ALA A 348 7.87 9.71 5.17
C ALA A 348 7.71 11.24 5.10
N ARG A 349 8.62 12.00 5.71
CA ARG A 349 8.62 13.46 5.74
C ARG A 349 9.27 14.13 4.52
N GLN A 350 9.75 13.34 3.58
CA GLN A 350 10.36 13.81 2.32
C GLN A 350 9.33 13.76 1.18
#